data_064f6b7e206a2c1b07b8f5323a08112c
#
_entry.id   064f6b7e206a2c1b07b8f5323a08112c
#
_cell.length_a   1.000
_cell.length_b   1.000
_cell.length_c   1.000
_cell.angle_alpha   90.00
_cell.angle_beta   90.00
_cell.angle_gamma   90.00
#
_symmetry.space_group_name_H-M   'P 1'
#
loop_
_entity.id
_entity.type
_entity.pdbx_description
1 polymer ?
#
loop_
_entity_poly.entity_id
_entity_poly.type
_entity_poly.pdbx_seq_one_letter_code
_entity_poly.pdbx_strand_id
1 'polypeptide(L)'
;MNMCKDDFYRCVNGQWLNHVKMPPYLSAFGISEEVEKRVETQLFSLVRTCKEPTICALATSAIRRQNSIETVKDLLNKINSIRDKNDVSATMGLLCKYKIGNLFSLEGRYYFGNGGQFTLHIDRGCLGLPNRKYYEQRTPFSHYKHFLDKVGAFFSIKHLSSIVNIEHDIAPYILAMQENEKESYVEISALERKYKDIPWSALFSAYGFNEKHVVISSHEWLHIVNGMFKRLTIDMWKLVFSSEVILHFIPYLPSPLDTYYFEFYRKELRGQMAKLPLRYSVLEILTTWATPFMSKAYVKRFLTPSFKALALSFAEEIRDAACKRMETVEWLQPSTREKAAKKIKVMRLSIAYPDEFADLKAPPLSKNNLIDNLIAMGEWRSDYELGRLGDSRDDQKDWDDPVYAVNGYYYSEANELVIPSGSLLEPFFSEMKPLGWNYGAVGAIIGHEMTHAFDEEGCEYDEKNQKKKWWSVTDTRNYEKITRHLVKMFNEHSLMHKHIDGKLTLSENIADLGGLAIALDALNVKLQGQDADTIKVAYKQFFTAYAVSWRIKERMKKQLQGLFMDKHAPTPLRVNLVVNQFQEWYDAFDVFGGAMFLPVEKRVRIF
;
A
#
# COMPACT_ATOMS: atom_id res chain seq x y z
N MET A 1 -35.72 -17.15 -9.30
CA MET A 1 -34.55 -17.33 -10.20
C MET A 1 -33.29 -17.30 -9.34
N ASN A 2 -32.38 -18.23 -9.55
CA ASN A 2 -31.16 -18.31 -8.77
C ASN A 2 -30.19 -17.19 -9.24
N MET A 3 -30.18 -16.04 -8.59
CA MET A 3 -29.35 -14.89 -8.94
C MET A 3 -27.84 -15.22 -8.91
N CYS A 4 -27.42 -16.24 -8.15
CA CYS A 4 -26.02 -16.64 -8.03
C CYS A 4 -25.41 -17.11 -9.36
N LYS A 5 -26.20 -17.66 -10.25
CA LYS A 5 -25.74 -18.12 -11.58
C LYS A 5 -25.50 -16.98 -12.58
N ASP A 6 -25.98 -15.77 -12.27
CA ASP A 6 -25.88 -14.61 -13.17
C ASP A 6 -24.96 -13.51 -12.62
N ASP A 7 -24.90 -13.35 -11.29
CA ASP A 7 -24.01 -12.42 -10.58
C ASP A 7 -23.83 -12.89 -9.12
N PHE A 8 -22.74 -13.61 -8.86
CA PHE A 8 -22.48 -14.17 -7.54
C PHE A 8 -22.17 -13.09 -6.50
N TYR A 9 -21.44 -12.06 -6.90
CA TYR A 9 -21.14 -10.92 -6.02
C TYR A 9 -22.44 -10.27 -5.50
N ARG A 10 -23.40 -9.99 -6.37
CA ARG A 10 -24.69 -9.43 -5.98
C ARG A 10 -25.59 -10.45 -5.29
N CYS A 11 -25.51 -11.71 -5.65
CA CYS A 11 -26.25 -12.76 -4.96
C CYS A 11 -25.92 -12.77 -3.46
N VAL A 12 -24.63 -12.70 -3.12
CA VAL A 12 -24.16 -12.70 -1.73
C VAL A 12 -24.33 -11.34 -1.06
N ASN A 13 -23.96 -10.26 -1.74
CA ASN A 13 -23.81 -8.93 -1.13
C ASN A 13 -24.97 -7.97 -1.41
N GLY A 14 -25.93 -8.34 -2.26
CA GLY A 14 -26.97 -7.42 -2.76
C GLY A 14 -27.83 -6.81 -1.65
N GLN A 15 -28.22 -7.57 -0.64
CA GLN A 15 -28.97 -7.07 0.51
C GLN A 15 -28.15 -6.00 1.26
N TRP A 16 -26.89 -6.28 1.55
CA TRP A 16 -25.98 -5.32 2.22
C TRP A 16 -25.78 -4.05 1.37
N LEU A 17 -25.49 -4.20 0.07
CA LEU A 17 -25.28 -3.07 -0.86
C LEU A 17 -26.49 -2.12 -0.92
N ASN A 18 -27.71 -2.66 -0.84
CA ASN A 18 -28.94 -1.88 -0.88
C ASN A 18 -29.22 -1.12 0.42
N HIS A 19 -28.83 -1.65 1.57
CA HIS A 19 -29.15 -1.09 2.88
C HIS A 19 -28.02 -0.30 3.52
N VAL A 20 -26.77 -0.53 3.10
CA VAL A 20 -25.61 0.13 3.71
C VAL A 20 -25.63 1.65 3.45
N LYS A 21 -25.45 2.42 4.52
CA LYS A 21 -25.32 3.87 4.50
C LYS A 21 -23.85 4.23 4.65
N MET A 22 -23.25 4.70 3.56
CA MET A 22 -21.87 5.18 3.58
C MET A 22 -21.79 6.52 4.31
N PRO A 23 -20.93 6.66 5.33
CA PRO A 23 -20.67 7.94 5.98
C PRO A 23 -20.27 9.03 4.97
N PRO A 24 -20.73 10.28 5.16
CA PRO A 24 -20.46 11.34 4.18
C PRO A 24 -18.98 11.70 4.05
N TYR A 25 -18.18 11.43 5.06
CA TYR A 25 -16.72 11.66 5.08
C TYR A 25 -15.90 10.52 4.46
N LEU A 26 -16.53 9.43 3.99
CA LEU A 26 -15.85 8.33 3.29
C LEU A 26 -16.14 8.38 1.79
N SER A 27 -15.17 7.94 0.98
CA SER A 27 -15.32 7.74 -0.46
C SER A 27 -15.65 6.29 -0.84
N ALA A 28 -15.37 5.34 0.07
CA ALA A 28 -15.69 3.93 -0.03
C ALA A 28 -16.13 3.42 1.36
N PHE A 29 -16.92 2.36 1.39
CA PHE A 29 -17.31 1.67 2.60
C PHE A 29 -17.62 0.21 2.28
N GLY A 30 -16.87 -0.69 2.86
CA GLY A 30 -16.97 -2.12 2.68
C GLY A 30 -16.64 -2.88 3.94
N ILE A 31 -16.26 -4.13 3.78
CA ILE A 31 -15.96 -5.02 4.91
C ILE A 31 -14.69 -4.56 5.66
N SER A 32 -13.68 -4.11 4.92
CA SER A 32 -12.43 -3.60 5.51
C SER A 32 -12.70 -2.38 6.37
N GLU A 33 -13.48 -1.40 5.89
CA GLU A 33 -13.86 -0.23 6.66
C GLU A 33 -14.79 -0.56 7.85
N GLU A 34 -15.56 -1.65 7.78
CA GLU A 34 -16.32 -2.14 8.95
C GLU A 34 -15.37 -2.65 10.04
N VAL A 35 -14.32 -3.38 9.67
CA VAL A 35 -13.28 -3.85 10.60
C VAL A 35 -12.43 -2.68 11.10
N GLU A 36 -12.00 -1.78 10.22
CA GLU A 36 -11.30 -0.55 10.59
C GLU A 36 -12.05 0.25 11.65
N LYS A 37 -13.37 0.39 11.56
CA LYS A 37 -14.18 1.05 12.60
C LYS A 37 -14.11 0.37 13.97
N ARG A 38 -13.95 -0.95 14.02
CA ARG A 38 -13.71 -1.66 15.29
C ARG A 38 -12.32 -1.37 15.83
N VAL A 39 -11.31 -1.43 14.95
CA VAL A 39 -9.93 -1.02 15.28
C VAL A 39 -9.90 0.43 15.75
N GLU A 40 -10.54 1.36 15.04
CA GLU A 40 -10.65 2.77 15.45
C GLU A 40 -11.28 2.93 16.83
N THR A 41 -12.32 2.14 17.14
CA THR A 41 -12.95 2.16 18.48
C THR A 41 -11.96 1.73 19.56
N GLN A 42 -11.16 0.69 19.28
CA GLN A 42 -10.09 0.25 20.17
C GLN A 42 -8.99 1.32 20.31
N LEU A 43 -8.55 1.91 19.21
CA LEU A 43 -7.55 2.98 19.19
C LEU A 43 -8.05 4.23 19.92
N PHE A 44 -9.30 4.65 19.77
CA PHE A 44 -9.89 5.75 20.56
C PHE A 44 -9.88 5.43 22.05
N SER A 45 -10.24 4.20 22.43
CA SER A 45 -10.15 3.75 23.82
C SER A 45 -8.72 3.80 24.34
N LEU A 46 -7.75 3.39 23.53
CA LEU A 46 -6.33 3.44 23.84
C LEU A 46 -5.87 4.89 24.05
N VAL A 47 -6.09 5.78 23.09
CA VAL A 47 -5.67 7.19 23.15
C VAL A 47 -6.23 7.90 24.40
N ARG A 48 -7.49 7.62 24.76
CA ARG A 48 -8.12 8.21 25.96
C ARG A 48 -7.47 7.81 27.27
N THR A 49 -6.85 6.66 27.35
CA THR A 49 -6.35 6.06 28.60
C THR A 49 -4.85 5.81 28.61
N CYS A 50 -4.19 5.96 27.45
CA CYS A 50 -2.75 5.79 27.30
C CYS A 50 -1.99 6.91 27.99
N LYS A 51 -0.93 6.55 28.70
CA LYS A 51 -0.04 7.50 29.38
C LYS A 51 1.29 7.68 28.63
N GLU A 52 1.40 7.09 27.43
CA GLU A 52 2.61 7.21 26.62
C GLU A 52 2.76 8.68 26.17
N PRO A 53 3.91 9.34 26.50
CA PRO A 53 4.06 10.79 26.31
C PRO A 53 3.91 11.24 24.86
N THR A 54 4.43 10.48 23.90
CA THR A 54 4.39 10.79 22.46
C THR A 54 2.96 10.81 21.95
N ILE A 55 2.17 9.78 22.27
CA ILE A 55 0.76 9.69 21.89
C ILE A 55 -0.03 10.86 22.51
N CYS A 56 0.20 11.15 23.81
CA CYS A 56 -0.48 12.24 24.51
C CYS A 56 -0.16 13.62 23.92
N ALA A 57 1.11 13.88 23.61
CA ALA A 57 1.55 15.17 23.06
C ALA A 57 0.99 15.40 21.65
N LEU A 58 1.13 14.40 20.76
CA LEU A 58 0.59 14.47 19.40
C LEU A 58 -0.94 14.60 19.40
N ALA A 59 -1.67 13.81 20.19
CA ALA A 59 -3.13 13.92 20.28
C ALA A 59 -3.57 15.30 20.76
N THR A 60 -2.90 15.84 21.80
CA THR A 60 -3.24 17.16 22.36
C THR A 60 -2.95 18.27 21.36
N SER A 61 -1.79 18.27 20.70
CA SER A 61 -1.43 19.27 19.70
C SER A 61 -2.32 19.19 18.45
N ALA A 62 -2.71 17.97 18.04
CA ALA A 62 -3.64 17.75 16.93
C ALA A 62 -5.06 18.28 17.20
N ILE A 63 -5.52 18.23 18.44
CA ILE A 63 -6.80 18.82 18.85
C ILE A 63 -6.72 20.36 18.85
N ARG A 64 -5.65 20.90 19.40
CA ARG A 64 -5.48 22.35 19.58
C ARG A 64 -5.11 23.07 18.29
N ARG A 65 -4.23 22.49 17.47
CA ARG A 65 -3.68 23.04 16.20
C ARG A 65 -3.18 24.49 16.33
N GLN A 66 -2.80 24.91 17.54
CA GLN A 66 -2.29 26.26 17.79
C GLN A 66 -0.89 26.43 17.19
N ASN A 67 -0.56 27.63 16.74
CA ASN A 67 0.74 28.03 16.19
C ASN A 67 1.22 27.26 14.95
N SER A 68 0.42 26.34 14.41
CA SER A 68 0.80 25.50 13.26
C SER A 68 1.09 26.30 11.99
N ILE A 69 0.41 27.43 11.77
CA ILE A 69 0.62 28.30 10.61
C ILE A 69 1.97 29.00 10.69
N GLU A 70 2.38 29.46 11.86
CA GLU A 70 3.63 30.19 12.04
C GLU A 70 4.84 29.30 11.70
N THR A 71 4.85 28.04 12.15
CA THR A 71 5.90 27.09 11.77
C THR A 71 6.03 26.92 10.26
N VAL A 72 4.90 26.83 9.54
CA VAL A 72 4.91 26.75 8.08
C VAL A 72 5.49 28.05 7.47
N LYS A 73 5.10 29.23 8.00
CA LYS A 73 5.69 30.51 7.54
C LYS A 73 7.19 30.58 7.77
N ASP A 74 7.68 30.08 8.91
CA ASP A 74 9.11 30.03 9.21
C ASP A 74 9.88 29.15 8.22
N LEU A 75 9.32 28.01 7.84
CA LEU A 75 9.88 27.16 6.78
C LEU A 75 9.88 27.90 5.41
N LEU A 76 8.79 28.58 5.08
CA LEU A 76 8.70 29.38 3.85
C LEU A 76 9.72 30.55 3.84
N ASN A 77 9.97 31.18 4.98
CA ASN A 77 10.99 32.22 5.12
C ASN A 77 12.41 31.65 4.91
N LYS A 78 12.69 30.45 5.42
CA LYS A 78 13.96 29.74 5.14
C LYS A 78 14.09 29.43 3.65
N ILE A 79 13.04 28.95 3.00
CA ILE A 79 13.03 28.71 1.54
C ILE A 79 13.29 30.02 0.77
N ASN A 80 12.69 31.13 1.18
CA ASN A 80 12.91 32.43 0.55
C ASN A 80 14.37 32.92 0.68
N SER A 81 15.14 32.45 1.66
CA SER A 81 16.54 32.79 1.85
C SER A 81 17.52 32.03 0.94
N ILE A 82 17.08 31.07 0.15
CA ILE A 82 17.88 30.31 -0.83
C ILE A 82 18.52 31.27 -1.85
N ARG A 83 19.83 31.14 -2.09
CA ARG A 83 20.60 32.03 -2.96
C ARG A 83 21.24 31.33 -4.14
N ASP A 84 21.63 30.07 -3.98
CA ASP A 84 22.35 29.29 -4.97
C ASP A 84 21.93 27.80 -4.99
N LYS A 85 22.56 27.01 -5.85
CA LYS A 85 22.26 25.58 -6.02
C LYS A 85 22.68 24.72 -4.82
N ASN A 86 23.68 25.15 -4.04
CA ASN A 86 24.03 24.44 -2.80
C ASN A 86 22.92 24.62 -1.76
N ASP A 87 22.39 25.84 -1.63
CA ASP A 87 21.24 26.11 -0.76
C ASP A 87 20.01 25.31 -1.23
N VAL A 88 19.78 25.19 -2.55
CA VAL A 88 18.70 24.32 -3.11
C VAL A 88 18.88 22.88 -2.67
N SER A 89 20.09 22.35 -2.86
CA SER A 89 20.39 20.94 -2.54
C SER A 89 20.32 20.66 -1.03
N ALA A 90 20.84 21.59 -0.21
CA ALA A 90 20.73 21.50 1.25
C ALA A 90 19.28 21.56 1.72
N THR A 91 18.45 22.45 1.12
CA THR A 91 17.01 22.52 1.44
C THR A 91 16.32 21.21 1.08
N MET A 92 16.62 20.62 -0.08
CA MET A 92 16.09 19.30 -0.46
C MET A 92 16.45 18.22 0.57
N GLY A 93 17.71 18.15 1.00
CA GLY A 93 18.14 17.21 2.05
C GLY A 93 17.43 17.45 3.38
N LEU A 94 17.22 18.71 3.77
CA LEU A 94 16.50 19.06 5.00
C LEU A 94 15.01 18.66 4.94
N LEU A 95 14.34 18.89 3.80
CA LEU A 95 12.94 18.49 3.61
C LEU A 95 12.81 16.95 3.67
N CYS A 96 13.74 16.21 3.07
CA CYS A 96 13.80 14.75 3.20
C CYS A 96 14.00 14.31 4.66
N LYS A 97 14.88 15.00 5.42
CA LYS A 97 15.09 14.71 6.85
C LYS A 97 13.83 14.89 7.68
N TYR A 98 13.03 15.88 7.38
CA TYR A 98 11.74 16.13 8.02
C TYR A 98 10.62 15.22 7.51
N LYS A 99 10.92 14.29 6.60
CA LYS A 99 9.92 13.42 5.92
C LYS A 99 8.82 14.24 5.22
N ILE A 100 9.14 15.44 4.78
CA ILE A 100 8.26 16.24 3.95
C ILE A 100 8.32 15.68 2.54
N GLY A 101 7.18 15.15 2.04
CA GLY A 101 7.08 14.60 0.71
C GLY A 101 7.37 15.65 -0.35
N ASN A 102 8.28 15.36 -1.28
CA ASN A 102 8.71 16.24 -2.35
C ASN A 102 9.07 15.43 -3.60
N LEU A 103 9.75 16.07 -4.55
CA LEU A 103 10.23 15.42 -5.77
C LEU A 103 11.25 14.30 -5.52
N PHE A 104 11.81 14.24 -4.32
CA PHE A 104 12.91 13.39 -3.96
C PHE A 104 12.66 12.78 -2.58
N SER A 105 12.92 11.48 -2.40
CA SER A 105 12.80 10.81 -1.11
C SER A 105 14.13 10.16 -0.73
N LEU A 106 14.47 10.25 0.56
CA LEU A 106 15.57 9.55 1.19
C LEU A 106 15.01 8.69 2.31
N GLU A 107 15.13 7.36 2.16
CA GLU A 107 14.56 6.41 3.12
C GLU A 107 15.53 5.27 3.40
N GLY A 108 15.68 4.92 4.69
CA GLY A 108 16.40 3.74 5.10
C GLY A 108 15.51 2.51 4.96
N ARG A 109 15.99 1.49 4.23
CA ARG A 109 15.35 0.18 4.15
C ARG A 109 16.34 -0.91 3.81
N TYR A 110 15.93 -2.17 3.96
CA TYR A 110 16.78 -3.29 3.60
C TYR A 110 16.98 -3.42 2.10
N TYR A 111 18.22 -3.61 1.68
CA TYR A 111 18.57 -3.87 0.29
C TYR A 111 19.10 -5.30 0.13
N PHE A 112 18.30 -6.18 -0.45
CA PHE A 112 18.63 -7.60 -0.57
C PHE A 112 19.65 -7.89 -1.69
N GLY A 113 19.85 -6.98 -2.63
CA GLY A 113 20.90 -7.07 -3.64
C GLY A 113 22.33 -7.02 -3.07
N ASN A 114 22.50 -6.59 -1.81
CA ASN A 114 23.78 -6.56 -1.08
C ASN A 114 23.69 -7.30 0.27
N GLY A 115 23.09 -8.48 0.27
CA GLY A 115 23.05 -9.35 1.46
C GLY A 115 22.05 -8.94 2.54
N GLY A 116 21.05 -8.08 2.22
CA GLY A 116 19.99 -7.71 3.14
C GLY A 116 20.41 -6.72 4.23
N GLN A 117 21.34 -5.83 3.92
CA GLN A 117 21.76 -4.77 4.85
C GLN A 117 20.83 -3.55 4.76
N PHE A 118 20.59 -2.92 5.89
CA PHE A 118 19.84 -1.66 5.97
C PHE A 118 20.66 -0.54 5.31
N THR A 119 20.11 0.08 4.29
CA THR A 119 20.83 1.01 3.41
C THR A 119 19.95 2.22 3.09
N LEU A 120 20.57 3.40 2.84
CA LEU A 120 19.84 4.57 2.39
C LEU A 120 19.48 4.43 0.90
N HIS A 121 18.19 4.60 0.59
CA HIS A 121 17.67 4.62 -0.77
C HIS A 121 17.34 6.03 -1.22
N ILE A 122 17.63 6.30 -2.49
CA ILE A 122 17.23 7.52 -3.20
C ILE A 122 16.07 7.15 -4.11
N ASP A 123 14.87 7.62 -3.75
CA ASP A 123 13.64 7.30 -4.44
C ASP A 123 13.03 8.50 -5.13
N ARG A 124 12.07 8.23 -6.00
CA ARG A 124 11.15 9.24 -6.51
C ARG A 124 10.30 9.76 -5.35
N GLY A 125 10.00 11.03 -5.41
CA GLY A 125 9.04 11.63 -4.47
C GLY A 125 7.61 11.53 -4.99
N CYS A 126 6.83 12.55 -4.67
CA CYS A 126 5.43 12.67 -5.08
C CYS A 126 5.15 14.04 -5.73
N LEU A 127 4.05 14.12 -6.45
CA LEU A 127 3.53 15.35 -7.04
C LEU A 127 2.22 15.75 -6.36
N GLY A 128 1.78 16.97 -6.61
CA GLY A 128 0.53 17.48 -6.06
C GLY A 128 -0.71 16.73 -6.56
N LEU A 129 -0.71 16.22 -7.80
CA LEU A 129 -1.77 15.33 -8.29
C LEU A 129 -1.31 13.86 -8.20
N PRO A 130 -2.21 12.94 -7.81
CA PRO A 130 -1.83 11.59 -7.44
C PRO A 130 -1.55 10.66 -8.62
N ASN A 131 -1.83 11.09 -9.85
CA ASN A 131 -1.61 10.25 -11.04
C ASN A 131 -1.36 11.12 -12.27
N ARG A 132 -0.53 10.60 -13.19
CA ARG A 132 -0.19 11.22 -14.47
C ARG A 132 -1.43 11.64 -15.27
N LYS A 133 -2.47 10.81 -15.34
CA LYS A 133 -3.70 11.10 -16.10
C LYS A 133 -4.43 12.37 -15.63
N TYR A 134 -4.25 12.79 -14.39
CA TYR A 134 -4.83 14.06 -13.92
C TYR A 134 -4.13 15.29 -14.50
N TYR A 135 -2.83 15.19 -14.82
CA TYR A 135 -2.10 16.26 -15.53
C TYR A 135 -2.52 16.37 -17.00
N GLU A 136 -2.97 15.27 -17.61
CA GLU A 136 -3.43 15.22 -19.01
C GLU A 136 -4.90 15.68 -19.15
N GLN A 137 -5.68 15.68 -18.08
CA GLN A 137 -7.10 16.05 -18.09
C GLN A 137 -7.31 17.52 -17.75
N ARG A 138 -7.96 18.26 -18.66
CA ARG A 138 -8.17 19.71 -18.53
C ARG A 138 -8.83 20.13 -17.21
N THR A 139 -9.87 19.41 -16.76
CA THR A 139 -10.67 19.82 -15.57
C THR A 139 -9.90 19.64 -14.25
N PRO A 140 -9.38 18.46 -13.88
CA PRO A 140 -8.58 18.31 -12.66
C PRO A 140 -7.38 19.25 -12.63
N PHE A 141 -6.71 19.40 -13.76
CA PHE A 141 -5.55 20.29 -13.92
C PHE A 141 -5.89 21.75 -13.62
N SER A 142 -7.01 22.28 -14.18
CA SER A 142 -7.44 23.65 -13.94
C SER A 142 -7.91 23.89 -12.49
N HIS A 143 -8.57 22.91 -11.88
CA HIS A 143 -9.01 23.00 -10.48
C HIS A 143 -7.81 22.93 -9.51
N TYR A 144 -6.79 22.14 -9.83
CA TYR A 144 -5.55 22.10 -9.05
C TYR A 144 -4.83 23.46 -9.10
N LYS A 145 -4.72 24.05 -10.28
CA LYS A 145 -4.14 25.40 -10.44
C LYS A 145 -4.90 26.43 -9.58
N HIS A 146 -6.22 26.43 -9.63
CA HIS A 146 -7.05 27.32 -8.82
C HIS A 146 -6.88 27.08 -7.30
N PHE A 147 -6.75 25.83 -6.88
CA PHE A 147 -6.45 25.49 -5.49
C PHE A 147 -5.11 26.09 -5.06
N LEU A 148 -4.05 25.93 -5.86
CA LEU A 148 -2.73 26.50 -5.58
C LEU A 148 -2.73 28.03 -5.55
N ASP A 149 -3.51 28.68 -6.42
CA ASP A 149 -3.68 30.15 -6.38
C ASP A 149 -4.28 30.62 -5.05
N LYS A 150 -5.32 29.93 -4.55
CA LYS A 150 -5.93 30.25 -3.25
C LYS A 150 -4.96 30.07 -2.09
N VAL A 151 -4.21 28.99 -2.10
CA VAL A 151 -3.25 28.68 -1.05
C VAL A 151 -2.05 29.64 -1.13
N GLY A 152 -1.56 29.93 -2.33
CA GLY A 152 -0.51 30.92 -2.56
C GLY A 152 -0.90 32.31 -2.06
N ALA A 153 -2.14 32.76 -2.33
CA ALA A 153 -2.65 34.03 -1.84
C ALA A 153 -2.68 34.09 -0.30
N PHE A 154 -3.06 32.99 0.38
CA PHE A 154 -3.04 32.92 1.84
C PHE A 154 -1.64 33.12 2.44
N PHE A 155 -0.62 32.52 1.83
CA PHE A 155 0.78 32.65 2.26
C PHE A 155 1.53 33.81 1.60
N SER A 156 0.85 34.66 0.81
CA SER A 156 1.46 35.78 0.07
C SER A 156 2.53 35.34 -0.95
N ILE A 157 2.42 34.11 -1.48
CA ILE A 157 3.30 33.56 -2.50
C ILE A 157 2.67 33.82 -3.87
N LYS A 158 3.30 34.71 -4.65
CA LYS A 158 2.87 35.00 -6.02
C LYS A 158 3.21 33.83 -6.94
N HIS A 159 2.31 33.54 -7.88
CA HIS A 159 2.53 32.55 -8.94
C HIS A 159 2.78 31.11 -8.46
N LEU A 160 2.31 30.72 -7.25
CA LEU A 160 2.48 29.37 -6.76
C LEU A 160 1.91 28.33 -7.74
N SER A 161 0.81 28.64 -8.41
CA SER A 161 0.21 27.77 -9.43
C SER A 161 1.08 27.52 -10.66
N SER A 162 2.16 28.28 -10.87
CA SER A 162 3.08 28.05 -12.00
C SER A 162 3.86 26.74 -11.88
N ILE A 163 3.98 26.17 -10.67
CA ILE A 163 4.60 24.85 -10.46
C ILE A 163 3.89 23.75 -11.23
N VAL A 164 2.60 23.91 -11.53
CA VAL A 164 1.81 22.90 -12.25
C VAL A 164 2.40 22.58 -13.62
N ASN A 165 3.07 23.54 -14.26
CA ASN A 165 3.77 23.32 -15.52
C ASN A 165 5.01 22.44 -15.32
N ILE A 166 5.77 22.67 -14.23
CA ILE A 166 6.93 21.84 -13.87
C ILE A 166 6.48 20.42 -13.56
N GLU A 167 5.44 20.29 -12.73
CA GLU A 167 4.87 18.99 -12.39
C GLU A 167 4.35 18.25 -13.63
N HIS A 168 3.68 18.94 -14.56
CA HIS A 168 3.20 18.35 -15.81
C HIS A 168 4.35 17.76 -16.63
N ASP A 169 5.46 18.49 -16.75
CA ASP A 169 6.62 18.05 -17.53
C ASP A 169 7.29 16.81 -16.93
N ILE A 170 7.30 16.69 -15.59
CA ILE A 170 7.98 15.60 -14.89
C ILE A 170 7.04 14.45 -14.48
N ALA A 171 5.72 14.65 -14.53
CA ALA A 171 4.73 13.62 -14.17
C ALA A 171 4.91 12.27 -14.92
N PRO A 172 5.28 12.24 -16.22
CA PRO A 172 5.54 10.99 -16.93
C PRO A 172 6.65 10.13 -16.29
N TYR A 173 7.61 10.76 -15.61
CA TYR A 173 8.78 10.10 -15.03
C TYR A 173 8.59 9.74 -13.56
N ILE A 174 8.06 10.67 -12.76
CA ILE A 174 7.87 10.43 -11.32
C ILE A 174 6.69 9.51 -11.01
N LEU A 175 5.66 9.54 -11.86
CA LEU A 175 4.45 8.72 -11.75
C LEU A 175 4.45 7.54 -12.74
N ALA A 176 5.59 7.23 -13.36
CA ALA A 176 5.75 6.03 -14.17
C ALA A 176 5.60 4.79 -13.30
N MET A 177 4.96 3.75 -13.84
CA MET A 177 4.95 2.43 -13.18
C MET A 177 6.37 1.86 -13.21
N GLN A 178 6.80 1.25 -12.12
CA GLN A 178 8.18 0.75 -11.92
C GLN A 178 8.48 -0.55 -12.70
N GLU A 179 7.79 -0.83 -13.78
CA GLU A 179 7.78 -2.13 -14.45
C GLU A 179 9.16 -2.67 -14.90
N ASN A 180 10.25 -1.85 -14.92
CA ASN A 180 11.56 -2.31 -15.40
C ASN A 180 12.77 -1.61 -14.77
N GLU A 181 12.61 -0.89 -13.67
CA GLU A 181 13.75 -0.23 -13.04
C GLU A 181 14.49 -1.19 -12.09
N LYS A 182 15.79 -1.30 -12.29
CA LYS A 182 16.66 -2.07 -11.40
C LYS A 182 17.26 -1.13 -10.39
N GLU A 183 17.02 -1.39 -9.12
CA GLU A 183 17.77 -0.76 -8.05
C GLU A 183 19.27 -0.98 -8.23
N SER A 184 20.04 0.05 -7.92
CA SER A 184 21.49 0.03 -8.10
C SER A 184 22.18 0.47 -6.81
N TYR A 185 22.99 -0.39 -6.23
CA TYR A 185 23.90 -0.04 -5.14
C TYR A 185 25.12 0.65 -5.69
N VAL A 186 25.34 1.91 -5.36
CA VAL A 186 26.37 2.74 -5.96
C VAL A 186 27.20 3.48 -4.93
N GLU A 187 28.47 3.70 -5.25
CA GLU A 187 29.34 4.58 -4.48
C GLU A 187 29.00 6.04 -4.73
N ILE A 188 29.01 6.88 -3.67
CA ILE A 188 28.71 8.32 -3.75
C ILE A 188 29.57 9.02 -4.80
N SER A 189 30.86 8.69 -4.87
CA SER A 189 31.79 9.25 -5.88
C SER A 189 31.36 8.98 -7.33
N ALA A 190 30.72 7.82 -7.58
CA ALA A 190 30.16 7.49 -8.90
C ALA A 190 28.86 8.25 -9.16
N LEU A 191 28.03 8.42 -8.13
CA LEU A 191 26.80 9.21 -8.18
C LEU A 191 27.12 10.67 -8.54
N GLU A 192 28.07 11.29 -7.84
CA GLU A 192 28.52 12.67 -8.06
C GLU A 192 29.06 12.89 -9.48
N ARG A 193 29.85 11.95 -10.00
CA ARG A 193 30.36 12.04 -11.37
C ARG A 193 29.25 11.95 -12.41
N LYS A 194 28.25 11.08 -12.19
CA LYS A 194 27.16 10.83 -13.14
C LYS A 194 26.12 11.95 -13.15
N TYR A 195 25.78 12.48 -11.99
CA TYR A 195 24.75 13.52 -11.81
C TYR A 195 25.36 14.78 -11.20
N LYS A 196 26.30 15.36 -11.93
CA LYS A 196 27.22 16.43 -11.48
C LYS A 196 26.56 17.80 -11.22
N ASP A 197 25.35 18.02 -11.74
CA ASP A 197 24.64 19.30 -11.55
C ASP A 197 23.93 19.38 -10.20
N ILE A 198 23.80 18.25 -9.50
CA ILE A 198 23.25 18.16 -8.14
C ILE A 198 24.40 18.31 -7.13
N PRO A 199 24.37 19.30 -6.24
CA PRO A 199 25.35 19.41 -5.14
C PRO A 199 25.12 18.37 -4.05
N TRP A 200 25.51 17.12 -4.29
CA TRP A 200 25.27 15.96 -3.42
C TRP A 200 25.82 16.13 -2.01
N SER A 201 27.01 16.70 -1.88
CA SER A 201 27.62 16.97 -0.56
C SER A 201 26.72 17.86 0.31
N ALA A 202 26.12 18.90 -0.26
CA ALA A 202 25.19 19.78 0.45
C ALA A 202 23.91 19.05 0.86
N LEU A 203 23.37 18.19 -0.03
CA LEU A 203 22.18 17.37 0.22
C LEU A 203 22.42 16.39 1.37
N PHE A 204 23.47 15.58 1.27
CA PHE A 204 23.75 14.55 2.27
C PHE A 204 24.15 15.13 3.62
N SER A 205 24.91 16.23 3.63
CA SER A 205 25.23 16.94 4.87
C SER A 205 23.99 17.46 5.58
N ALA A 206 23.03 18.04 4.84
CA ALA A 206 21.78 18.53 5.41
C ALA A 206 20.85 17.40 5.90
N TYR A 207 20.88 16.24 5.25
CA TYR A 207 20.16 15.04 5.70
C TYR A 207 20.84 14.38 6.92
N GLY A 208 22.17 14.50 7.05
CA GLY A 208 22.98 13.87 8.10
C GLY A 208 23.58 12.53 7.68
N PHE A 209 23.70 12.26 6.38
CA PHE A 209 24.23 11.02 5.83
C PHE A 209 25.73 11.12 5.56
N ASN A 210 26.52 10.13 6.02
CA ASN A 210 27.98 10.12 5.92
C ASN A 210 28.56 8.80 5.36
N GLU A 211 27.71 7.87 4.90
CA GLU A 211 28.18 6.61 4.35
C GLU A 211 28.68 6.74 2.91
N LYS A 212 29.38 5.70 2.44
CA LYS A 212 30.02 5.70 1.11
C LYS A 212 29.08 5.26 -0.02
N HIS A 213 28.00 4.57 0.31
CA HIS A 213 27.13 3.93 -0.67
C HIS A 213 25.66 4.28 -0.42
N VAL A 214 24.90 4.30 -1.51
CA VAL A 214 23.43 4.45 -1.51
C VAL A 214 22.84 3.50 -2.53
N VAL A 215 21.55 3.24 -2.40
CA VAL A 215 20.76 2.57 -3.43
C VAL A 215 19.98 3.61 -4.23
N ILE A 216 20.03 3.49 -5.54
CA ILE A 216 19.25 4.31 -6.47
C ILE A 216 18.10 3.45 -6.98
N SER A 217 16.86 3.87 -6.74
CA SER A 217 15.68 3.16 -7.25
C SER A 217 15.38 3.50 -8.71
N SER A 218 15.74 4.70 -9.16
CA SER A 218 15.50 5.15 -10.53
C SER A 218 16.60 6.04 -11.08
N HIS A 219 17.39 5.50 -11.99
CA HIS A 219 18.37 6.28 -12.73
C HIS A 219 17.73 7.29 -13.69
N GLU A 220 16.60 6.94 -14.30
CA GLU A 220 15.88 7.84 -15.19
C GLU A 220 15.40 9.07 -14.43
N TRP A 221 14.82 8.87 -13.24
CA TRP A 221 14.39 9.98 -12.40
C TRP A 221 15.54 10.88 -11.99
N LEU A 222 16.69 10.32 -11.60
CA LEU A 222 17.86 11.13 -11.26
C LEU A 222 18.39 11.95 -12.44
N HIS A 223 18.29 11.45 -13.68
CA HIS A 223 18.59 12.24 -14.87
C HIS A 223 17.67 13.45 -15.02
N ILE A 224 16.37 13.27 -14.73
CA ILE A 224 15.40 14.38 -14.75
C ILE A 224 15.73 15.42 -13.69
N VAL A 225 15.98 14.99 -12.44
CA VAL A 225 16.33 15.90 -11.34
C VAL A 225 17.63 16.64 -11.64
N ASN A 226 18.67 15.95 -12.14
CA ASN A 226 19.92 16.59 -12.56
C ASN A 226 19.66 17.63 -13.66
N GLY A 227 18.80 17.34 -14.62
CA GLY A 227 18.35 18.30 -15.64
C GLY A 227 17.59 19.49 -15.06
N MET A 228 16.79 19.29 -14.01
CA MET A 228 16.10 20.38 -13.29
C MET A 228 17.11 21.31 -12.62
N PHE A 229 18.13 20.77 -11.94
CA PHE A 229 19.22 21.59 -11.37
C PHE A 229 19.95 22.44 -12.41
N LYS A 230 20.02 21.98 -13.66
CA LYS A 230 20.61 22.74 -14.75
C LYS A 230 19.70 23.85 -15.28
N ARG A 231 18.39 23.62 -15.37
CA ARG A 231 17.43 24.47 -16.09
C ARG A 231 16.65 25.44 -15.21
N LEU A 232 16.28 25.01 -13.98
CA LEU A 232 15.43 25.83 -13.12
C LEU A 232 16.22 26.97 -12.47
N THR A 233 15.60 28.15 -12.42
CA THR A 233 16.09 29.28 -11.65
C THR A 233 15.92 29.07 -10.16
N ILE A 234 16.63 29.82 -9.33
CA ILE A 234 16.47 29.75 -7.87
C ILE A 234 15.03 30.10 -7.47
N ASP A 235 14.41 31.07 -8.11
CA ASP A 235 13.02 31.44 -7.81
C ASP A 235 12.03 30.33 -8.15
N MET A 236 12.27 29.55 -9.22
CA MET A 236 11.47 28.35 -9.52
C MET A 236 11.65 27.28 -8.45
N TRP A 237 12.87 27.04 -7.98
CA TRP A 237 13.11 26.11 -6.87
C TRP A 237 12.43 26.55 -5.58
N LYS A 238 12.43 27.85 -5.26
CA LYS A 238 11.67 28.38 -4.12
C LYS A 238 10.17 28.07 -4.23
N LEU A 239 9.59 28.21 -5.43
CA LEU A 239 8.17 27.86 -5.64
C LEU A 239 7.94 26.35 -5.48
N VAL A 240 8.82 25.48 -5.99
CA VAL A 240 8.73 24.03 -5.83
C VAL A 240 8.72 23.68 -4.34
N PHE A 241 9.74 24.08 -3.58
CA PHE A 241 9.82 23.75 -2.15
C PHE A 241 8.69 24.38 -1.32
N SER A 242 8.27 25.59 -1.67
CA SER A 242 7.12 26.21 -1.00
C SER A 242 5.85 25.41 -1.20
N SER A 243 5.61 24.90 -2.42
CA SER A 243 4.45 24.06 -2.69
C SER A 243 4.53 22.72 -1.94
N GLU A 244 5.70 22.08 -1.90
CA GLU A 244 5.92 20.82 -1.20
C GLU A 244 5.63 20.94 0.30
N VAL A 245 6.19 21.97 0.96
CA VAL A 245 5.94 22.25 2.38
C VAL A 245 4.44 22.50 2.65
N ILE A 246 3.83 23.33 1.81
CA ILE A 246 2.41 23.66 1.99
C ILE A 246 1.53 22.43 1.75
N LEU A 247 1.73 21.71 0.66
CA LEU A 247 0.93 20.52 0.32
C LEU A 247 1.08 19.41 1.36
N HIS A 248 2.26 19.26 1.95
CA HIS A 248 2.51 18.30 3.00
C HIS A 248 1.75 18.63 4.29
N PHE A 249 1.75 19.89 4.71
CA PHE A 249 1.16 20.28 5.99
C PHE A 249 -0.29 20.75 5.92
N ILE A 250 -0.82 21.12 4.75
CA ILE A 250 -2.17 21.70 4.60
C ILE A 250 -3.29 20.84 5.22
N PRO A 251 -3.23 19.48 5.23
CA PRO A 251 -4.25 18.65 5.89
C PRO A 251 -4.32 18.86 7.40
N TYR A 252 -3.23 19.33 8.00
CA TYR A 252 -3.05 19.49 9.44
C TYR A 252 -3.26 20.94 9.91
N LEU A 253 -3.39 21.89 8.98
CA LEU A 253 -3.55 23.31 9.27
C LEU A 253 -5.01 23.67 9.61
N PRO A 254 -5.24 24.76 10.38
CA PRO A 254 -6.59 25.22 10.66
C PRO A 254 -7.27 25.84 9.44
N SER A 255 -8.59 26.08 9.56
CA SER A 255 -9.37 26.80 8.53
C SER A 255 -8.79 28.21 8.27
N PRO A 256 -8.77 28.70 7.00
CA PRO A 256 -9.49 28.12 5.83
C PRO A 256 -8.70 27.04 5.06
N LEU A 257 -7.44 26.76 5.42
CA LEU A 257 -6.52 25.90 4.65
C LEU A 257 -7.00 24.44 4.60
N ASP A 258 -7.46 23.87 5.72
CA ASP A 258 -8.06 22.53 5.75
C ASP A 258 -9.33 22.46 4.87
N THR A 259 -10.04 23.58 4.71
CA THR A 259 -11.21 23.66 3.82
C THR A 259 -10.78 23.64 2.36
N TYR A 260 -9.74 24.38 1.99
CA TYR A 260 -9.20 24.33 0.63
C TYR A 260 -8.72 22.93 0.25
N TYR A 261 -8.01 22.26 1.18
CA TYR A 261 -7.57 20.87 1.00
C TYR A 261 -8.77 19.93 0.82
N PHE A 262 -9.79 20.03 1.69
CA PHE A 262 -10.98 19.18 1.60
C PHE A 262 -11.71 19.36 0.27
N GLU A 263 -11.98 20.61 -0.15
CA GLU A 263 -12.73 20.90 -1.38
C GLU A 263 -12.04 20.33 -2.62
N PHE A 264 -10.71 20.37 -2.68
CA PHE A 264 -9.97 19.84 -3.81
C PHE A 264 -9.67 18.34 -3.69
N TYR A 265 -8.87 17.92 -2.71
CA TYR A 265 -8.37 16.55 -2.64
C TYR A 265 -9.43 15.53 -2.22
N ARG A 266 -10.31 15.89 -1.30
CA ARG A 266 -11.28 14.94 -0.75
C ARG A 266 -12.60 14.96 -1.50
N LYS A 267 -13.14 16.14 -1.78
CA LYS A 267 -14.45 16.28 -2.44
C LYS A 267 -14.33 16.21 -3.96
N GLU A 268 -13.44 17.02 -4.57
CA GLU A 268 -13.31 17.04 -6.03
C GLU A 268 -12.70 15.75 -6.58
N LEU A 269 -11.58 15.27 -6.04
CA LEU A 269 -10.91 14.09 -6.57
C LEU A 269 -11.55 12.76 -6.12
N ARG A 270 -12.03 12.67 -4.87
CA ARG A 270 -12.52 11.41 -4.27
C ARG A 270 -14.02 11.36 -4.03
N GLY A 271 -14.75 12.48 -4.21
CA GLY A 271 -16.20 12.53 -4.06
C GLY A 271 -16.71 12.49 -2.60
N GLN A 272 -15.87 12.73 -1.60
CA GLN A 272 -16.32 12.85 -0.20
C GLN A 272 -17.28 14.05 -0.05
N MET A 273 -18.28 13.90 0.81
CA MET A 273 -19.34 14.92 0.99
C MET A 273 -19.17 15.75 2.26
N ALA A 274 -18.32 15.32 3.19
CA ALA A 274 -18.05 16.02 4.44
C ALA A 274 -16.59 15.84 4.85
N LYS A 275 -16.04 16.80 5.62
CA LYS A 275 -14.75 16.67 6.26
C LYS A 275 -14.77 15.52 7.25
N LEU A 276 -13.60 14.94 7.46
CA LEU A 276 -13.39 13.94 8.50
C LEU A 276 -13.63 14.56 9.89
N PRO A 277 -14.46 13.95 10.75
CA PRO A 277 -14.64 14.45 12.11
C PRO A 277 -13.31 14.53 12.86
N LEU A 278 -13.13 15.56 13.71
CA LEU A 278 -11.86 15.87 14.38
C LEU A 278 -11.21 14.65 15.07
N ARG A 279 -11.99 13.82 15.75
CA ARG A 279 -11.47 12.61 16.40
C ARG A 279 -10.75 11.66 15.44
N TYR A 280 -11.27 11.49 14.21
CA TYR A 280 -10.66 10.65 13.18
C TYR A 280 -9.42 11.32 12.58
N SER A 281 -9.44 12.66 12.42
CA SER A 281 -8.24 13.40 11.99
C SER A 281 -7.10 13.27 13.02
N VAL A 282 -7.41 13.30 14.31
CA VAL A 282 -6.42 13.06 15.37
C VAL A 282 -5.89 11.63 15.29
N LEU A 283 -6.76 10.65 15.07
CA LEU A 283 -6.35 9.27 14.95
C LEU A 283 -5.46 9.06 13.71
N GLU A 284 -5.83 9.63 12.56
CA GLU A 284 -5.02 9.60 11.32
C GLU A 284 -3.61 10.15 11.57
N ILE A 285 -3.46 11.25 12.31
CA ILE A 285 -2.16 11.80 12.69
C ILE A 285 -1.36 10.81 13.56
N LEU A 286 -2.00 10.22 14.56
CA LEU A 286 -1.33 9.28 15.46
C LEU A 286 -0.90 7.99 14.74
N THR A 287 -1.76 7.46 13.88
CA THR A 287 -1.46 6.22 13.13
C THR A 287 -0.44 6.44 12.02
N THR A 288 -0.24 7.67 11.55
CA THR A 288 0.79 8.02 10.55
C THR A 288 2.13 8.32 11.22
N TRP A 289 2.12 9.14 12.28
CA TRP A 289 3.35 9.71 12.82
C TRP A 289 3.87 9.02 14.08
N ALA A 290 3.03 8.27 14.79
CA ALA A 290 3.39 7.54 16.00
C ALA A 290 3.15 6.02 15.86
N THR A 291 3.16 5.47 14.66
CA THR A 291 2.87 4.06 14.35
C THR A 291 3.55 3.07 15.30
N PRO A 292 4.87 3.13 15.56
CA PRO A 292 5.52 2.14 16.43
C PRO A 292 5.01 2.21 17.88
N PHE A 293 4.77 3.42 18.39
CA PHE A 293 4.25 3.64 19.75
C PHE A 293 2.80 3.17 19.87
N MET A 294 1.98 3.48 18.85
CA MET A 294 0.60 3.04 18.77
C MET A 294 0.51 1.52 18.66
N SER A 295 1.35 0.89 17.83
CA SER A 295 1.42 -0.56 17.64
C SER A 295 1.79 -1.28 18.94
N LYS A 296 2.86 -0.85 19.63
CA LYS A 296 3.28 -1.42 20.92
C LYS A 296 2.18 -1.31 21.98
N ALA A 297 1.53 -0.15 22.07
CA ALA A 297 0.44 0.08 23.01
C ALA A 297 -0.83 -0.74 22.67
N TYR A 298 -1.13 -0.89 21.38
CA TYR A 298 -2.27 -1.67 20.89
C TYR A 298 -2.11 -3.16 21.21
N VAL A 299 -0.95 -3.75 20.90
CA VAL A 299 -0.66 -5.16 21.21
C VAL A 299 -0.79 -5.41 22.71
N LYS A 300 -0.12 -4.59 23.54
CA LYS A 300 -0.17 -4.73 25.00
C LYS A 300 -1.58 -4.76 25.57
N ARG A 301 -2.52 -4.06 24.93
CA ARG A 301 -3.88 -3.89 25.46
C ARG A 301 -4.91 -4.84 24.89
N PHE A 302 -4.81 -5.20 23.61
CA PHE A 302 -5.90 -5.86 22.90
C PHE A 302 -5.55 -7.24 22.35
N LEU A 303 -4.29 -7.60 22.27
CA LEU A 303 -3.85 -8.87 21.67
C LEU A 303 -3.23 -9.78 22.73
N THR A 304 -3.33 -11.09 22.49
CA THR A 304 -2.76 -12.11 23.35
C THR A 304 -1.80 -13.00 22.57
N PRO A 305 -0.83 -13.65 23.25
CA PRO A 305 0.04 -14.65 22.61
C PRO A 305 -0.74 -15.82 22.00
N SER A 306 -1.84 -16.24 22.65
CA SER A 306 -2.71 -17.31 22.12
C SER A 306 -3.39 -16.94 20.81
N PHE A 307 -3.83 -15.68 20.67
CA PHE A 307 -4.38 -15.19 19.40
C PHE A 307 -3.34 -15.24 18.27
N LYS A 308 -2.10 -14.77 18.55
CA LYS A 308 -1.00 -14.84 17.56
C LYS A 308 -0.69 -16.31 17.19
N ALA A 309 -0.57 -17.20 18.17
CA ALA A 309 -0.27 -18.61 17.94
C ALA A 309 -1.35 -19.29 17.07
N LEU A 310 -2.63 -19.02 17.34
CA LEU A 310 -3.74 -19.53 16.54
C LEU A 310 -3.68 -19.04 15.09
N ALA A 311 -3.47 -17.74 14.88
CA ALA A 311 -3.39 -17.15 13.56
C ALA A 311 -2.16 -17.65 12.77
N LEU A 312 -1.02 -17.82 13.44
CA LEU A 312 0.19 -18.36 12.83
C LEU A 312 -0.02 -19.82 12.41
N SER A 313 -0.59 -20.66 13.29
CA SER A 313 -0.91 -22.07 12.95
C SER A 313 -1.84 -22.15 11.73
N PHE A 314 -2.84 -21.27 11.63
CA PHE A 314 -3.72 -21.22 10.47
C PHE A 314 -2.96 -20.81 9.19
N ALA A 315 -2.08 -19.81 9.27
CA ALA A 315 -1.24 -19.40 8.14
C ALA A 315 -0.28 -20.51 7.68
N GLU A 316 0.24 -21.31 8.62
CA GLU A 316 1.07 -22.50 8.33
C GLU A 316 0.29 -23.57 7.58
N GLU A 317 -0.99 -23.81 7.93
CA GLU A 317 -1.85 -24.74 7.18
C GLU A 317 -2.04 -24.28 5.72
N ILE A 318 -2.25 -22.98 5.49
CA ILE A 318 -2.35 -22.41 4.13
C ILE A 318 -1.02 -22.57 3.39
N ARG A 319 0.14 -22.32 4.05
CA ARG A 319 1.47 -22.51 3.48
C ARG A 319 1.73 -23.95 3.07
N ASP A 320 1.33 -24.92 3.89
CA ASP A 320 1.49 -26.34 3.57
C ASP A 320 0.66 -26.74 2.34
N ALA A 321 -0.55 -26.22 2.20
CA ALA A 321 -1.36 -26.41 1.00
C ALA A 321 -0.72 -25.75 -0.22
N ALA A 322 -0.17 -24.52 -0.09
CA ALA A 322 0.54 -23.83 -1.16
C ALA A 322 1.79 -24.62 -1.63
N CYS A 323 2.58 -25.17 -0.70
CA CYS A 323 3.72 -26.04 -1.05
C CYS A 323 3.28 -27.24 -1.90
N LYS A 324 2.26 -27.98 -1.45
CA LYS A 324 1.73 -29.15 -2.16
C LYS A 324 1.20 -28.77 -3.54
N ARG A 325 0.50 -27.64 -3.65
CA ARG A 325 0.01 -27.14 -4.94
C ARG A 325 1.17 -26.88 -5.90
N MET A 326 2.23 -26.20 -5.46
CA MET A 326 3.38 -25.91 -6.33
C MET A 326 4.09 -27.18 -6.83
N GLU A 327 4.10 -28.26 -6.05
CA GLU A 327 4.65 -29.56 -6.47
C GLU A 327 3.85 -30.20 -7.62
N THR A 328 2.58 -29.80 -7.82
CA THR A 328 1.66 -30.44 -8.78
C THR A 328 1.32 -29.58 -9.98
N VAL A 329 1.81 -28.35 -10.07
CA VAL A 329 1.53 -27.43 -11.20
C VAL A 329 2.03 -28.03 -12.51
N GLU A 330 1.12 -28.43 -13.41
CA GLU A 330 1.43 -29.21 -14.62
C GLU A 330 2.28 -28.44 -15.63
N TRP A 331 2.09 -27.13 -15.77
CA TRP A 331 2.79 -26.32 -16.76
C TRP A 331 4.21 -25.91 -16.35
N LEU A 332 4.61 -26.08 -15.08
CA LEU A 332 5.98 -25.91 -14.60
C LEU A 332 6.81 -27.18 -14.82
N GLN A 333 8.06 -26.99 -15.20
CA GLN A 333 9.03 -28.09 -15.25
C GLN A 333 9.33 -28.64 -13.83
N PRO A 334 9.65 -29.94 -13.67
CA PRO A 334 9.87 -30.55 -12.36
C PRO A 334 10.87 -29.81 -11.47
N SER A 335 12.00 -29.35 -12.04
CA SER A 335 13.00 -28.58 -11.31
C SER A 335 12.50 -27.20 -10.85
N THR A 336 11.59 -26.60 -11.61
CA THR A 336 10.99 -25.31 -11.25
C THR A 336 9.91 -25.50 -10.18
N ARG A 337 9.14 -26.59 -10.22
CA ARG A 337 8.18 -26.94 -9.16
C ARG A 337 8.85 -27.11 -7.80
N GLU A 338 9.98 -27.86 -7.78
CA GLU A 338 10.76 -28.05 -6.56
C GLU A 338 11.23 -26.73 -5.96
N LYS A 339 11.77 -25.82 -6.78
CA LYS A 339 12.18 -24.48 -6.33
C LYS A 339 11.00 -23.64 -5.88
N ALA A 340 9.86 -23.69 -6.59
CA ALA A 340 8.67 -22.96 -6.23
C ALA A 340 8.10 -23.42 -4.88
N ALA A 341 8.00 -24.74 -4.68
CA ALA A 341 7.59 -25.31 -3.38
C ALA A 341 8.56 -24.91 -2.26
N LYS A 342 9.89 -24.95 -2.54
CA LYS A 342 10.90 -24.51 -1.59
C LYS A 342 10.78 -23.03 -1.26
N LYS A 343 10.50 -22.15 -2.24
CA LYS A 343 10.29 -20.71 -2.02
C LYS A 343 9.14 -20.45 -1.03
N ILE A 344 8.01 -21.14 -1.20
CA ILE A 344 6.89 -21.08 -0.26
C ILE A 344 7.30 -21.64 1.11
N LYS A 345 7.99 -22.77 1.16
CA LYS A 345 8.37 -23.42 2.41
C LYS A 345 9.26 -22.54 3.29
N VAL A 346 10.17 -21.78 2.67
CA VAL A 346 11.09 -20.87 3.39
C VAL A 346 10.55 -19.46 3.54
N MET A 347 9.34 -19.18 3.03
CA MET A 347 8.68 -17.88 3.16
C MET A 347 8.51 -17.53 4.63
N ARG A 348 8.94 -16.33 5.00
CA ARG A 348 8.71 -15.79 6.33
C ARG A 348 7.23 -15.45 6.51
N LEU A 349 6.65 -15.88 7.64
CA LEU A 349 5.28 -15.58 8.02
C LEU A 349 5.27 -14.60 9.18
N SER A 350 5.03 -13.34 8.90
CA SER A 350 4.88 -12.25 9.87
C SER A 350 3.40 -12.04 10.19
N ILE A 351 2.92 -12.71 11.24
CA ILE A 351 1.50 -12.82 11.55
C ILE A 351 1.14 -12.07 12.82
N ALA A 352 0.10 -11.25 12.75
CA ALA A 352 -0.52 -10.44 13.80
C ALA A 352 0.35 -9.28 14.28
N TYR A 353 1.55 -9.53 14.83
CA TYR A 353 2.47 -8.53 15.36
C TYR A 353 3.87 -9.12 15.56
N PRO A 354 4.95 -8.29 15.64
CA PRO A 354 6.32 -8.77 15.84
C PRO A 354 6.50 -9.47 17.20
N ASP A 355 7.50 -10.35 17.31
CA ASP A 355 7.79 -11.04 18.58
C ASP A 355 8.33 -10.07 19.63
N GLU A 356 9.14 -9.12 19.20
CA GLU A 356 9.66 -8.06 20.04
C GLU A 356 9.40 -6.68 19.42
N PHE A 357 9.26 -5.66 20.28
CA PHE A 357 9.23 -4.27 19.84
C PHE A 357 10.56 -3.59 20.16
N ALA A 358 11.10 -2.84 19.20
CA ALA A 358 12.27 -1.99 19.46
C ALA A 358 11.99 -1.02 20.64
N ASP A 359 13.02 -0.76 21.45
CA ASP A 359 12.93 0.23 22.53
C ASP A 359 13.17 1.63 21.97
N LEU A 360 12.11 2.21 21.43
CA LEU A 360 12.14 3.51 20.77
C LEU A 360 11.92 4.64 21.76
N LYS A 361 12.76 5.68 21.69
CA LYS A 361 12.62 6.93 22.44
C LYS A 361 12.27 8.05 21.48
N ALA A 362 11.03 8.52 21.54
CA ALA A 362 10.61 9.67 20.75
C ALA A 362 11.30 10.97 21.20
N PRO A 363 11.40 11.97 20.31
CA PRO A 363 11.90 13.29 20.69
C PRO A 363 10.94 13.99 21.68
N PRO A 364 11.39 15.02 22.41
CA PRO A 364 10.49 15.85 23.20
C PRO A 364 9.45 16.54 22.33
N LEU A 365 8.16 16.35 22.63
CA LEU A 365 7.05 16.90 21.86
C LEU A 365 6.26 17.93 22.67
N SER A 366 5.78 18.98 21.99
CA SER A 366 4.95 20.05 22.55
C SER A 366 3.46 19.68 22.51
N LYS A 367 2.70 20.11 23.52
CA LYS A 367 1.23 20.00 23.51
C LYS A 367 0.54 21.12 22.71
N ASN A 368 1.28 22.10 22.19
CA ASN A 368 0.73 23.34 21.66
C ASN A 368 1.03 23.58 20.17
N ASN A 369 1.97 22.89 19.56
CA ASN A 369 2.31 23.07 18.17
C ASN A 369 2.38 21.69 17.45
N LEU A 370 1.41 21.43 16.60
CA LEU A 370 1.35 20.18 15.86
C LEU A 370 2.47 20.08 14.80
N ILE A 371 2.67 21.15 14.02
CA ILE A 371 3.65 21.09 12.91
C ILE A 371 5.08 20.92 13.41
N ASP A 372 5.46 21.60 14.52
CA ASP A 372 6.77 21.36 15.14
C ASP A 372 6.93 19.90 15.58
N ASN A 373 5.86 19.31 16.13
CA ASN A 373 5.89 17.90 16.51
C ASN A 373 6.06 16.98 15.27
N LEU A 374 5.37 17.26 14.17
CA LEU A 374 5.49 16.44 12.96
C LEU A 374 6.89 16.54 12.37
N ILE A 375 7.49 17.74 12.35
CA ILE A 375 8.89 17.95 11.95
C ILE A 375 9.83 17.16 12.86
N ALA A 376 9.67 17.27 14.19
CA ALA A 376 10.50 16.55 15.16
C ALA A 376 10.38 15.02 15.01
N MET A 377 9.18 14.52 14.74
CA MET A 377 8.96 13.08 14.48
C MET A 377 9.57 12.64 13.15
N GLY A 378 9.50 13.48 12.11
CA GLY A 378 10.16 13.20 10.82
C GLY A 378 11.67 13.14 10.96
N GLU A 379 12.27 14.12 11.64
CA GLU A 379 13.70 14.16 11.94
C GLU A 379 14.15 12.94 12.77
N TRP A 380 13.41 12.65 13.84
CA TRP A 380 13.66 11.47 14.67
C TRP A 380 13.62 10.17 13.88
N ARG A 381 12.65 10.02 12.98
CA ARG A 381 12.56 8.84 12.11
C ARG A 381 13.77 8.72 11.20
N SER A 382 14.18 9.83 10.57
CA SER A 382 15.38 9.86 9.72
C SER A 382 16.65 9.55 10.49
N ASP A 383 16.82 10.09 11.71
CA ASP A 383 17.96 9.80 12.58
C ASP A 383 17.96 8.33 13.05
N TYR A 384 16.79 7.76 13.33
CA TYR A 384 16.64 6.34 13.65
C TYR A 384 17.04 5.45 12.46
N GLU A 385 16.60 5.78 11.25
CA GLU A 385 16.98 5.07 10.02
C GLU A 385 18.48 5.18 9.75
N LEU A 386 19.08 6.37 9.93
CA LEU A 386 20.52 6.59 9.77
C LEU A 386 21.34 5.79 10.80
N GLY A 387 20.85 5.67 12.03
CA GLY A 387 21.50 4.87 13.08
C GLY A 387 21.48 3.37 12.82
N ARG A 388 20.67 2.89 11.87
CA ARG A 388 20.54 1.48 11.48
C ARG A 388 21.35 1.10 10.24
N LEU A 389 21.99 2.08 9.57
CA LEU A 389 22.75 1.79 8.35
C LEU A 389 23.81 0.73 8.61
N GLY A 390 23.80 -0.30 7.76
CA GLY A 390 24.66 -1.48 7.89
C GLY A 390 24.10 -2.61 8.75
N ASP A 391 22.98 -2.39 9.47
CA ASP A 391 22.33 -3.46 10.24
C ASP A 391 21.85 -4.58 9.32
N SER A 392 22.02 -5.82 9.79
CA SER A 392 21.32 -6.97 9.23
C SER A 392 19.89 -7.02 9.75
N ARG A 393 18.99 -7.60 8.95
CA ARG A 393 17.60 -7.75 9.35
C ARG A 393 17.45 -8.61 10.60
N ASP A 394 16.66 -8.11 11.56
CA ASP A 394 16.24 -8.85 12.75
C ASP A 394 14.77 -9.30 12.59
N ASP A 395 14.61 -10.58 12.27
CA ASP A 395 13.29 -11.15 11.99
C ASP A 395 12.31 -11.12 13.18
N GLN A 396 12.78 -10.91 14.39
CA GLN A 396 11.92 -10.80 15.57
C GLN A 396 11.37 -9.39 15.80
N LYS A 397 12.13 -8.37 15.35
CA LYS A 397 11.85 -6.95 15.64
C LYS A 397 11.41 -6.15 14.42
N ASP A 398 11.90 -6.52 13.24
CA ASP A 398 11.64 -5.74 12.03
C ASP A 398 10.22 -5.98 11.54
N TRP A 399 9.40 -4.95 11.72
CA TRP A 399 8.01 -4.89 11.36
C TRP A 399 7.64 -3.46 11.00
N ASP A 400 7.40 -3.18 9.75
CA ASP A 400 7.21 -1.82 9.24
C ASP A 400 5.75 -1.35 9.26
N ASP A 401 4.80 -2.29 9.15
CA ASP A 401 3.38 -1.98 9.05
C ASP A 401 2.72 -1.71 10.41
N PRO A 402 1.62 -0.92 10.45
CA PRO A 402 0.82 -0.84 11.66
C PRO A 402 0.22 -2.21 12.01
N VAL A 403 0.46 -2.72 13.22
CA VAL A 403 -0.05 -4.04 13.64
C VAL A 403 -1.57 -4.15 13.62
N TYR A 404 -2.26 -3.02 13.60
CA TYR A 404 -3.72 -2.92 13.53
C TYR A 404 -4.25 -2.65 12.11
N ALA A 405 -3.39 -2.65 11.09
CA ALA A 405 -3.82 -2.48 9.70
C ALA A 405 -4.76 -3.60 9.25
N VAL A 406 -5.73 -3.24 8.43
CA VAL A 406 -6.65 -4.19 7.79
C VAL A 406 -6.19 -4.37 6.34
N ASN A 407 -5.12 -5.10 6.18
CA ASN A 407 -4.48 -5.40 4.89
C ASN A 407 -3.62 -6.67 4.99
N GLY A 408 -3.14 -7.17 3.87
CA GLY A 408 -2.07 -8.16 3.73
C GLY A 408 -0.97 -7.60 2.84
N TYR A 409 0.24 -8.13 2.95
CA TYR A 409 1.37 -7.71 2.14
C TYR A 409 2.29 -8.89 1.84
N TYR A 410 2.85 -8.91 0.64
CA TYR A 410 3.97 -9.77 0.31
C TYR A 410 5.14 -8.92 -0.17
N TYR A 411 6.29 -9.08 0.49
CA TYR A 411 7.54 -8.41 0.14
C TYR A 411 8.43 -9.36 -0.65
N SER A 412 8.47 -9.17 -1.96
CA SER A 412 9.15 -10.07 -2.92
C SER A 412 10.64 -10.23 -2.62
N GLU A 413 11.31 -9.15 -2.24
CA GLU A 413 12.74 -9.12 -1.95
C GLU A 413 13.10 -9.86 -0.67
N ALA A 414 12.21 -9.85 0.32
CA ALA A 414 12.38 -10.52 1.59
C ALA A 414 11.79 -11.95 1.61
N ASN A 415 11.01 -12.32 0.59
CA ASN A 415 10.14 -13.49 0.59
C ASN A 415 9.33 -13.58 1.89
N GLU A 416 8.67 -12.48 2.22
CA GLU A 416 7.93 -12.35 3.47
C GLU A 416 6.47 -12.02 3.22
N LEU A 417 5.60 -12.75 3.89
CA LEU A 417 4.18 -12.49 4.00
C LEU A 417 3.88 -11.81 5.34
N VAL A 418 3.18 -10.68 5.30
CA VAL A 418 2.77 -9.93 6.49
C VAL A 418 1.25 -9.85 6.56
N ILE A 419 0.65 -10.38 7.65
CA ILE A 419 -0.77 -10.26 7.95
C ILE A 419 -0.93 -9.57 9.30
N PRO A 420 -1.17 -8.26 9.35
CA PRO A 420 -1.42 -7.54 10.59
C PRO A 420 -2.68 -8.02 11.32
N SER A 421 -2.73 -7.80 12.62
CA SER A 421 -3.84 -8.26 13.46
C SER A 421 -5.21 -7.72 13.05
N GLY A 422 -5.27 -6.54 12.41
CA GLY A 422 -6.53 -5.99 11.89
C GLY A 422 -7.22 -6.91 10.90
N SER A 423 -6.46 -7.54 10.00
CA SER A 423 -6.97 -8.52 9.02
C SER A 423 -7.33 -9.88 9.62
N LEU A 424 -6.99 -10.09 10.89
CA LEU A 424 -7.31 -11.31 11.65
C LEU A 424 -8.51 -11.10 12.61
N LEU A 425 -9.21 -9.96 12.49
CA LEU A 425 -10.43 -9.70 13.26
C LEU A 425 -11.66 -10.18 12.52
N GLU A 426 -12.76 -10.44 13.27
CA GLU A 426 -14.05 -10.73 12.62
C GLU A 426 -14.45 -9.61 11.65
N PRO A 427 -15.02 -9.94 10.50
CA PRO A 427 -15.50 -11.28 10.09
C PRO A 427 -14.48 -12.09 9.28
N PHE A 428 -13.23 -11.63 9.14
CA PHE A 428 -12.23 -12.33 8.35
C PHE A 428 -11.77 -13.64 9.01
N PHE A 429 -11.55 -13.60 10.33
CA PHE A 429 -11.10 -14.76 11.11
C PHE A 429 -11.79 -14.84 12.47
N SER A 430 -12.26 -16.02 12.85
CA SER A 430 -12.82 -16.31 14.18
C SER A 430 -12.99 -17.81 14.38
N GLU A 431 -12.66 -18.32 15.58
CA GLU A 431 -12.94 -19.70 15.99
C GLU A 431 -14.43 -20.02 16.04
N MET A 432 -15.28 -18.99 16.15
CA MET A 432 -16.75 -19.15 16.19
C MET A 432 -17.39 -19.25 14.81
N LYS A 433 -16.62 -19.02 13.73
CA LYS A 433 -17.12 -19.14 12.36
C LYS A 433 -17.10 -20.60 11.89
N PRO A 434 -18.00 -20.98 10.98
CA PRO A 434 -17.95 -22.29 10.34
C PRO A 434 -16.60 -22.54 9.66
N LEU A 435 -16.19 -23.79 9.56
CA LEU A 435 -14.89 -24.18 8.99
C LEU A 435 -14.62 -23.54 7.63
N GLY A 436 -15.55 -23.67 6.67
CA GLY A 436 -15.39 -23.11 5.33
C GLY A 436 -15.24 -21.59 5.30
N TRP A 437 -15.76 -20.88 6.32
CA TRP A 437 -15.71 -19.41 6.37
C TRP A 437 -14.29 -18.88 6.50
N ASN A 438 -13.51 -19.35 7.47
CA ASN A 438 -12.15 -18.87 7.71
C ASN A 438 -11.24 -19.11 6.50
N TYR A 439 -11.38 -20.28 5.82
CA TYR A 439 -10.61 -20.55 4.60
C TYR A 439 -11.01 -19.65 3.44
N GLY A 440 -12.32 -19.40 3.24
CA GLY A 440 -12.80 -18.52 2.18
C GLY A 440 -12.56 -17.03 2.42
N ALA A 441 -12.41 -16.60 3.68
CA ALA A 441 -12.09 -15.22 4.05
C ALA A 441 -10.57 -15.03 4.22
N VAL A 442 -10.05 -15.09 5.45
CA VAL A 442 -8.63 -14.83 5.71
C VAL A 442 -7.70 -15.85 5.04
N GLY A 443 -8.15 -17.10 4.87
CA GLY A 443 -7.38 -18.13 4.16
C GLY A 443 -7.11 -17.73 2.71
N ALA A 444 -8.13 -17.21 2.01
CA ALA A 444 -7.97 -16.70 0.66
C ALA A 444 -7.05 -15.46 0.59
N ILE A 445 -7.08 -14.58 1.61
CA ILE A 445 -6.16 -13.43 1.71
C ILE A 445 -4.71 -13.91 1.92
N ILE A 446 -4.47 -14.83 2.85
CA ILE A 446 -3.14 -15.41 3.08
C ILE A 446 -2.61 -16.10 1.81
N GLY A 447 -3.47 -16.88 1.15
CA GLY A 447 -3.12 -17.52 -0.13
C GLY A 447 -2.84 -16.52 -1.25
N HIS A 448 -3.57 -15.39 -1.30
CA HIS A 448 -3.36 -14.29 -2.22
C HIS A 448 -1.96 -13.69 -2.05
N GLU A 449 -1.59 -13.35 -0.81
CA GLU A 449 -0.25 -12.84 -0.53
C GLU A 449 0.86 -13.86 -0.85
N MET A 450 0.63 -15.16 -0.57
CA MET A 450 1.59 -16.20 -0.96
C MET A 450 1.73 -16.34 -2.47
N THR A 451 0.65 -16.08 -3.22
CA THR A 451 0.66 -16.18 -4.69
C THR A 451 1.49 -15.06 -5.34
N HIS A 452 1.60 -13.89 -4.69
CA HIS A 452 2.50 -12.83 -5.16
C HIS A 452 3.97 -13.25 -5.26
N ALA A 453 4.37 -14.36 -4.62
CA ALA A 453 5.70 -14.95 -4.83
C ALA A 453 5.95 -15.38 -6.29
N PHE A 454 4.92 -15.48 -7.11
CA PHE A 454 4.95 -16.01 -8.49
C PHE A 454 4.24 -15.11 -9.51
N ASP A 455 3.82 -13.91 -9.13
CA ASP A 455 3.31 -12.91 -10.06
C ASP A 455 4.45 -12.28 -10.91
N GLU A 456 4.16 -11.19 -11.61
CA GLU A 456 5.13 -10.53 -12.51
C GLU A 456 6.38 -10.01 -11.77
N GLU A 457 6.26 -9.63 -10.50
CA GLU A 457 7.36 -9.15 -9.65
C GLU A 457 8.01 -10.30 -8.87
N GLY A 458 7.20 -11.08 -8.15
CA GLY A 458 7.70 -12.15 -7.29
C GLY A 458 8.43 -13.24 -8.03
N CYS A 459 8.07 -13.54 -9.30
CA CYS A 459 8.76 -14.53 -10.12
C CYS A 459 10.21 -14.12 -10.50
N GLU A 460 10.61 -12.87 -10.30
CA GLU A 460 11.99 -12.42 -10.51
C GLU A 460 12.94 -12.87 -9.40
N TYR A 461 12.42 -13.27 -8.21
CA TYR A 461 13.20 -13.71 -7.06
C TYR A 461 13.09 -15.21 -6.85
N ASP A 462 14.24 -15.86 -6.68
CA ASP A 462 14.32 -17.31 -6.44
C ASP A 462 14.08 -17.70 -4.96
N GLU A 463 14.23 -18.98 -4.66
CA GLU A 463 14.08 -19.53 -3.30
C GLU A 463 15.15 -19.06 -2.29
N LYS A 464 16.12 -18.26 -2.73
CA LYS A 464 17.16 -17.63 -1.91
C LYS A 464 17.05 -16.11 -1.88
N ASN A 465 15.93 -15.57 -2.33
CA ASN A 465 15.67 -14.12 -2.45
C ASN A 465 16.63 -13.39 -3.40
N GLN A 466 17.20 -14.14 -4.37
CA GLN A 466 18.10 -13.55 -5.35
C GLN A 466 17.33 -13.18 -6.61
N LYS A 467 17.42 -11.91 -7.01
CA LYS A 467 16.81 -11.43 -8.26
C LYS A 467 17.56 -12.02 -9.46
N LYS A 468 17.00 -13.06 -10.05
CA LYS A 468 17.56 -13.75 -11.23
C LYS A 468 16.51 -14.54 -11.99
N LYS A 469 16.80 -14.83 -13.27
CA LYS A 469 15.99 -15.76 -14.06
C LYS A 469 16.20 -17.18 -13.54
N TRP A 470 15.22 -17.76 -12.87
CA TRP A 470 15.24 -19.12 -12.33
C TRP A 470 14.20 -20.06 -12.96
N TRP A 471 13.23 -19.50 -13.66
CA TRP A 471 12.28 -20.24 -14.48
C TRP A 471 12.91 -20.65 -15.80
N SER A 472 12.58 -21.84 -16.32
CA SER A 472 13.00 -22.25 -17.65
C SER A 472 12.30 -21.41 -18.74
N VAL A 473 12.87 -21.40 -19.94
CA VAL A 473 12.24 -20.74 -21.10
C VAL A 473 10.85 -21.33 -21.39
N THR A 474 10.65 -22.62 -21.13
CA THR A 474 9.37 -23.31 -21.29
C THR A 474 8.35 -22.82 -20.25
N ASP A 475 8.76 -22.72 -18.98
CA ASP A 475 7.90 -22.20 -17.91
C ASP A 475 7.47 -20.77 -18.18
N THR A 476 8.40 -19.90 -18.56
CA THR A 476 8.09 -18.51 -18.93
C THR A 476 7.07 -18.43 -20.07
N ARG A 477 7.25 -19.24 -21.12
CA ARG A 477 6.31 -19.27 -22.25
C ARG A 477 4.91 -19.76 -21.83
N ASN A 478 4.85 -20.77 -20.97
CA ASN A 478 3.58 -21.29 -20.47
C ASN A 478 2.87 -20.26 -19.60
N TYR A 479 3.60 -19.60 -18.71
CA TYR A 479 3.10 -18.50 -17.87
C TYR A 479 2.54 -17.36 -18.71
N GLU A 480 3.31 -16.88 -19.70
CA GLU A 480 2.86 -15.82 -20.62
C GLU A 480 1.60 -16.21 -21.42
N LYS A 481 1.42 -17.49 -21.75
CA LYS A 481 0.21 -17.96 -22.42
C LYS A 481 -1.00 -17.87 -21.48
N ILE A 482 -0.85 -18.27 -20.23
CA ILE A 482 -1.93 -18.25 -19.23
C ILE A 482 -2.28 -16.80 -18.86
N THR A 483 -1.26 -15.97 -18.60
CA THR A 483 -1.46 -14.56 -18.21
C THR A 483 -2.08 -13.74 -19.33
N ARG A 484 -1.72 -13.97 -20.61
CA ARG A 484 -2.42 -13.36 -21.75
C ARG A 484 -3.90 -13.72 -21.82
N HIS A 485 -4.26 -14.96 -21.47
CA HIS A 485 -5.66 -15.36 -21.40
C HIS A 485 -6.38 -14.64 -20.26
N LEU A 486 -5.73 -14.51 -19.10
CA LEU A 486 -6.25 -13.79 -17.94
C LEU A 486 -6.45 -12.30 -18.26
N VAL A 487 -5.46 -11.63 -18.86
CA VAL A 487 -5.59 -10.23 -19.33
C VAL A 487 -6.78 -10.06 -20.26
N LYS A 488 -6.93 -10.95 -21.24
CA LYS A 488 -8.07 -10.91 -22.18
C LYS A 488 -9.40 -11.04 -21.45
N MET A 489 -9.50 -11.98 -20.51
CA MET A 489 -10.73 -12.22 -19.72
C MET A 489 -11.18 -10.95 -19.00
N PHE A 490 -10.27 -10.21 -18.35
CA PHE A 490 -10.62 -8.97 -17.67
C PHE A 490 -10.89 -7.81 -18.64
N ASN A 491 -10.17 -7.70 -19.76
CA ASN A 491 -10.39 -6.69 -20.79
C ASN A 491 -11.78 -6.77 -21.45
N GLU A 492 -12.41 -7.94 -21.46
CA GLU A 492 -13.77 -8.12 -22.00
C GLU A 492 -14.85 -7.47 -21.12
N HIS A 493 -14.49 -7.02 -19.92
CA HIS A 493 -15.41 -6.36 -18.99
C HIS A 493 -15.25 -4.85 -18.98
N SER A 494 -16.31 -4.17 -18.57
CA SER A 494 -16.33 -2.71 -18.44
C SER A 494 -17.08 -2.28 -17.19
N LEU A 495 -16.64 -1.17 -16.60
CA LEU A 495 -17.33 -0.47 -15.53
C LEU A 495 -17.52 0.99 -15.95
N MET A 496 -18.74 1.53 -15.80
CA MET A 496 -19.07 2.92 -16.17
C MET A 496 -18.68 3.27 -17.62
N HIS A 497 -18.93 2.35 -18.56
CA HIS A 497 -18.58 2.47 -19.99
C HIS A 497 -17.07 2.57 -20.28
N LYS A 498 -16.20 2.20 -19.33
CA LYS A 498 -14.75 2.12 -19.53
C LYS A 498 -14.30 0.67 -19.39
N HIS A 499 -13.50 0.20 -20.34
CA HIS A 499 -12.92 -1.14 -20.27
C HIS A 499 -11.94 -1.23 -19.09
N ILE A 500 -11.92 -2.41 -18.48
CA ILE A 500 -10.91 -2.75 -17.47
C ILE A 500 -9.57 -2.92 -18.18
N ASP A 501 -8.52 -2.42 -17.58
CA ASP A 501 -7.15 -2.69 -18.01
C ASP A 501 -6.65 -3.96 -17.33
N GLY A 502 -6.84 -5.10 -18.02
CA GLY A 502 -6.44 -6.40 -17.49
C GLY A 502 -4.92 -6.56 -17.33
N LYS A 503 -4.12 -5.71 -18.01
CA LYS A 503 -2.67 -5.68 -17.79
C LYS A 503 -2.32 -4.96 -16.50
N LEU A 504 -2.95 -3.82 -16.23
CA LEU A 504 -2.79 -3.09 -14.97
C LEU A 504 -3.16 -3.97 -13.77
N THR A 505 -4.18 -4.82 -13.92
CA THR A 505 -4.71 -5.63 -12.81
C THR A 505 -4.17 -7.07 -12.81
N LEU A 506 -3.18 -7.41 -13.63
CA LEU A 506 -2.75 -8.79 -13.86
C LEU A 506 -2.19 -9.45 -12.60
N SER A 507 -1.27 -8.81 -11.90
CA SER A 507 -0.65 -9.32 -10.67
C SER A 507 -1.72 -9.70 -9.63
N GLU A 508 -2.66 -8.79 -9.38
CA GLU A 508 -3.75 -9.00 -8.42
C GLU A 508 -4.74 -10.08 -8.86
N ASN A 509 -5.02 -10.17 -10.15
CA ASN A 509 -5.89 -11.22 -10.70
C ASN A 509 -5.25 -12.61 -10.58
N ILE A 510 -3.94 -12.70 -10.73
CA ILE A 510 -3.15 -13.93 -10.49
C ILE A 510 -3.24 -14.30 -9.01
N ALA A 511 -3.02 -13.33 -8.12
CA ALA A 511 -3.04 -13.53 -6.68
C ALA A 511 -4.42 -13.96 -6.17
N ASP A 512 -5.51 -13.38 -6.69
CA ASP A 512 -6.88 -13.80 -6.36
C ASP A 512 -7.17 -15.25 -6.75
N LEU A 513 -6.80 -15.64 -7.97
CA LEU A 513 -7.03 -17.01 -8.47
C LEU A 513 -6.19 -18.04 -7.69
N GLY A 514 -4.89 -17.77 -7.54
CA GLY A 514 -3.97 -18.66 -6.84
C GLY A 514 -4.31 -18.74 -5.35
N GLY A 515 -4.62 -17.60 -4.75
CA GLY A 515 -4.97 -17.53 -3.32
C GLY A 515 -6.23 -18.29 -2.98
N LEU A 516 -7.29 -18.14 -3.78
CA LEU A 516 -8.53 -18.88 -3.57
C LEU A 516 -8.32 -20.40 -3.78
N ALA A 517 -7.48 -20.79 -4.76
CA ALA A 517 -7.14 -22.17 -5.03
C ALA A 517 -6.37 -22.82 -3.87
N ILE A 518 -5.35 -22.12 -3.33
CA ILE A 518 -4.57 -22.57 -2.18
C ILE A 518 -5.44 -22.74 -0.95
N ALA A 519 -6.31 -21.77 -0.67
CA ALA A 519 -7.22 -21.82 0.47
C ALA A 519 -8.25 -22.97 0.35
N LEU A 520 -8.72 -23.25 -0.86
CA LEU A 520 -9.61 -24.38 -1.15
C LEU A 520 -8.90 -25.72 -0.94
N ASP A 521 -7.66 -25.86 -1.35
CA ASP A 521 -6.87 -27.06 -1.09
C ASP A 521 -6.67 -27.29 0.41
N ALA A 522 -6.39 -26.24 1.17
CA ALA A 522 -6.27 -26.33 2.62
C ALA A 522 -7.60 -26.76 3.27
N LEU A 523 -8.73 -26.22 2.82
CA LEU A 523 -10.06 -26.66 3.26
C LEU A 523 -10.31 -28.13 2.90
N ASN A 524 -9.96 -28.56 1.69
CA ASN A 524 -10.14 -29.94 1.23
C ASN A 524 -9.39 -30.95 2.09
N VAL A 525 -8.21 -30.59 2.62
CA VAL A 525 -7.51 -31.43 3.59
C VAL A 525 -8.34 -31.67 4.86
N LYS A 526 -9.04 -30.63 5.35
CA LYS A 526 -9.92 -30.74 6.54
C LYS A 526 -11.23 -31.48 6.27
N LEU A 527 -11.64 -31.52 5.01
CA LEU A 527 -12.87 -32.19 4.58
C LEU A 527 -12.68 -33.66 4.22
N GLN A 528 -11.48 -34.20 4.31
CA GLN A 528 -11.21 -35.61 4.02
C GLN A 528 -12.04 -36.53 4.94
N GLY A 529 -12.76 -37.45 4.33
CA GLY A 529 -13.63 -38.40 5.05
C GLY A 529 -14.99 -37.85 5.47
N GLN A 530 -15.33 -36.62 5.16
CA GLN A 530 -16.66 -36.05 5.38
C GLN A 530 -17.65 -36.50 4.29
N ASP A 531 -18.93 -36.50 4.61
CA ASP A 531 -19.99 -36.79 3.64
C ASP A 531 -20.21 -35.64 2.64
N ALA A 532 -20.88 -35.96 1.52
CA ALA A 532 -21.08 -35.02 0.41
C ALA A 532 -21.87 -33.76 0.81
N ASP A 533 -22.84 -33.88 1.71
CA ASP A 533 -23.66 -32.75 2.16
C ASP A 533 -22.84 -31.82 3.05
N THR A 534 -22.03 -32.35 3.94
CA THR A 534 -21.09 -31.60 4.78
C THR A 534 -20.09 -30.86 3.90
N ILE A 535 -19.51 -31.51 2.88
CA ILE A 535 -18.58 -30.91 1.92
C ILE A 535 -19.28 -29.77 1.16
N LYS A 536 -20.48 -29.99 0.63
CA LYS A 536 -21.27 -28.98 -0.10
C LYS A 536 -21.56 -27.75 0.77
N VAL A 537 -21.89 -27.94 2.04
CA VAL A 537 -22.13 -26.87 3.01
C VAL A 537 -20.83 -26.08 3.25
N ALA A 538 -19.70 -26.74 3.44
CA ALA A 538 -18.41 -26.10 3.64
C ALA A 538 -17.99 -25.26 2.42
N TYR A 539 -18.19 -25.76 1.20
CA TYR A 539 -17.93 -24.99 -0.02
C TYR A 539 -18.85 -23.76 -0.16
N LYS A 540 -20.15 -23.89 0.19
CA LYS A 540 -21.04 -22.72 0.24
C LYS A 540 -20.53 -21.65 1.21
N GLN A 541 -20.09 -22.06 2.39
CA GLN A 541 -19.49 -21.14 3.38
C GLN A 541 -18.22 -20.49 2.84
N PHE A 542 -17.34 -21.26 2.21
CA PHE A 542 -16.09 -20.83 1.63
C PHE A 542 -16.28 -19.73 0.58
N PHE A 543 -17.02 -20.01 -0.48
CA PHE A 543 -17.24 -19.03 -1.54
C PHE A 543 -18.08 -17.82 -1.09
N THR A 544 -19.03 -18.03 -0.17
CA THR A 544 -19.77 -16.92 0.44
C THR A 544 -18.85 -16.00 1.24
N ALA A 545 -17.95 -16.57 2.04
CA ALA A 545 -16.98 -15.80 2.83
C ALA A 545 -16.02 -15.02 1.91
N TYR A 546 -15.53 -15.63 0.82
CA TYR A 546 -14.74 -14.94 -0.19
C TYR A 546 -15.49 -13.74 -0.79
N ALA A 547 -16.72 -13.92 -1.24
CA ALA A 547 -17.52 -12.84 -1.80
C ALA A 547 -17.82 -11.72 -0.77
N VAL A 548 -18.01 -12.06 0.51
CA VAL A 548 -18.19 -11.09 1.60
C VAL A 548 -16.91 -10.32 1.86
N SER A 549 -15.74 -10.94 1.79
CA SER A 549 -14.44 -10.29 2.02
C SER A 549 -14.13 -9.17 1.02
N TRP A 550 -14.78 -9.20 -0.13
CA TRP A 550 -14.60 -8.16 -1.16
C TRP A 550 -15.80 -7.20 -1.27
N ARG A 551 -16.80 -7.26 -0.39
CA ARG A 551 -17.94 -6.35 -0.49
C ARG A 551 -17.55 -4.92 -0.20
N ILE A 552 -17.92 -4.01 -1.12
CA ILE A 552 -17.65 -2.58 -0.98
C ILE A 552 -18.71 -1.77 -1.72
N LYS A 553 -19.02 -0.59 -1.18
CA LYS A 553 -19.80 0.46 -1.83
C LYS A 553 -18.91 1.68 -1.98
N GLU A 554 -18.80 2.21 -3.19
CA GLU A 554 -17.91 3.32 -3.52
C GLU A 554 -18.67 4.47 -4.13
N ARG A 555 -18.14 5.70 -3.94
CA ARG A 555 -18.61 6.86 -4.68
C ARG A 555 -18.09 6.82 -6.11
N MET A 556 -18.88 7.36 -7.05
CA MET A 556 -18.57 7.37 -8.48
C MET A 556 -17.15 7.88 -8.78
N LYS A 557 -16.71 8.98 -8.16
CA LYS A 557 -15.37 9.55 -8.37
C LYS A 557 -14.27 8.60 -7.90
N LYS A 558 -14.48 7.89 -6.78
CA LYS A 558 -13.53 6.88 -6.28
C LYS A 558 -13.45 5.69 -7.24
N GLN A 559 -14.58 5.20 -7.75
CA GLN A 559 -14.61 4.12 -8.75
C GLN A 559 -13.86 4.52 -10.03
N LEU A 560 -14.11 5.75 -10.55
CA LEU A 560 -13.40 6.25 -11.73
C LEU A 560 -11.89 6.37 -11.49
N GLN A 561 -11.49 6.83 -10.31
CA GLN A 561 -10.08 6.89 -9.92
C GLN A 561 -9.46 5.49 -9.90
N GLY A 562 -10.15 4.51 -9.31
CA GLY A 562 -9.70 3.11 -9.25
C GLY A 562 -9.43 2.52 -10.63
N LEU A 563 -10.31 2.76 -11.62
CA LEU A 563 -10.12 2.25 -12.98
C LEU A 563 -8.80 2.69 -13.66
N PHE A 564 -8.18 3.76 -13.19
CA PHE A 564 -6.96 4.31 -13.77
C PHE A 564 -5.69 4.04 -12.96
N MET A 565 -5.85 3.74 -11.67
CA MET A 565 -4.74 3.77 -10.72
C MET A 565 -4.60 2.50 -9.89
N ASP A 566 -5.70 1.78 -9.67
CA ASP A 566 -5.73 0.63 -8.80
C ASP A 566 -5.25 -0.61 -9.57
N LYS A 567 -4.27 -1.30 -9.02
CA LYS A 567 -3.82 -2.59 -9.55
C LYS A 567 -4.86 -3.69 -9.33
N HIS A 568 -5.84 -3.45 -8.44
CA HIS A 568 -6.95 -4.38 -8.22
C HIS A 568 -8.08 -4.14 -9.22
N ALA A 569 -8.62 -5.21 -9.77
CA ALA A 569 -9.84 -5.15 -10.55
C ALA A 569 -11.03 -4.69 -9.67
N PRO A 570 -12.10 -4.09 -10.25
CA PRO A 570 -13.32 -3.80 -9.50
C PRO A 570 -13.85 -5.03 -8.76
N THR A 571 -14.24 -4.86 -7.50
CA THR A 571 -14.58 -5.98 -6.60
C THR A 571 -15.64 -6.96 -7.12
N PRO A 572 -16.68 -6.56 -7.89
CA PRO A 572 -17.57 -7.54 -8.52
C PRO A 572 -16.82 -8.50 -9.47
N LEU A 573 -15.78 -8.04 -10.15
CA LEU A 573 -14.98 -8.86 -11.06
C LEU A 573 -13.99 -9.75 -10.29
N ARG A 574 -13.38 -9.24 -9.21
CA ARG A 574 -12.55 -10.06 -8.29
C ARG A 574 -13.31 -11.26 -7.74
N VAL A 575 -14.63 -11.14 -7.54
CA VAL A 575 -15.47 -12.26 -7.11
C VAL A 575 -15.94 -13.09 -8.29
N ASN A 576 -16.64 -12.49 -9.24
CA ASN A 576 -17.37 -13.23 -10.26
C ASN A 576 -16.44 -13.96 -11.24
N LEU A 577 -15.34 -13.33 -11.68
CA LEU A 577 -14.38 -13.93 -12.62
C LEU A 577 -13.42 -14.91 -11.95
N VAL A 578 -13.34 -14.89 -10.62
CA VAL A 578 -12.49 -15.81 -9.88
C VAL A 578 -13.28 -17.07 -9.50
N VAL A 579 -14.44 -16.95 -8.86
CA VAL A 579 -15.19 -18.13 -8.38
C VAL A 579 -15.66 -19.04 -9.51
N ASN A 580 -15.94 -18.50 -10.70
CA ASN A 580 -16.38 -19.29 -11.86
C ASN A 580 -15.26 -20.11 -12.52
N GLN A 581 -14.05 -20.05 -12.00
CA GLN A 581 -12.95 -20.94 -12.44
C GLN A 581 -12.96 -22.28 -11.69
N PHE A 582 -13.73 -22.42 -10.56
CA PHE A 582 -13.71 -23.57 -9.66
C PHE A 582 -14.94 -24.45 -9.82
N GLN A 583 -14.72 -25.75 -10.06
CA GLN A 583 -15.83 -26.72 -10.17
C GLN A 583 -16.63 -26.79 -8.87
N GLU A 584 -15.98 -26.69 -7.73
CA GLU A 584 -16.56 -26.74 -6.39
C GLU A 584 -17.60 -25.62 -6.15
N TRP A 585 -17.40 -24.45 -6.82
CA TRP A 585 -18.39 -23.38 -6.79
C TRP A 585 -19.66 -23.77 -7.56
N TYR A 586 -19.53 -24.37 -8.75
CA TYR A 586 -20.67 -24.84 -9.54
C TYR A 586 -21.47 -25.88 -8.77
N ASP A 587 -20.78 -26.84 -8.14
CA ASP A 587 -21.39 -27.92 -7.38
C ASP A 587 -22.08 -27.41 -6.08
N ALA A 588 -21.44 -26.44 -5.42
CA ALA A 588 -21.99 -25.85 -4.21
C ALA A 588 -23.26 -25.04 -4.47
N PHE A 589 -23.34 -24.29 -5.54
CA PHE A 589 -24.46 -23.38 -5.83
C PHE A 589 -25.42 -23.88 -6.92
N ASP A 590 -25.27 -25.13 -7.37
CA ASP A 590 -26.11 -25.78 -8.38
C ASP A 590 -26.19 -24.94 -9.69
N VAL A 591 -25.02 -24.51 -10.19
CA VAL A 591 -24.90 -23.65 -11.37
C VAL A 591 -24.64 -24.51 -12.61
N PHE A 592 -25.67 -24.72 -13.40
CA PHE A 592 -25.61 -25.50 -14.65
C PHE A 592 -25.78 -24.64 -15.92
N GLY A 593 -25.82 -23.33 -15.77
CA GLY A 593 -26.00 -22.33 -16.82
C GLY A 593 -26.15 -20.94 -16.25
N GLY A 594 -26.39 -19.94 -17.10
CA GLY A 594 -26.49 -18.52 -16.70
C GLY A 594 -25.27 -17.71 -17.14
N ALA A 595 -25.27 -16.41 -16.81
CA ALA A 595 -24.21 -15.49 -17.26
C ALA A 595 -22.82 -15.81 -16.70
N MET A 596 -22.75 -16.46 -15.54
CA MET A 596 -21.48 -16.85 -14.92
C MET A 596 -21.00 -18.26 -15.31
N PHE A 597 -21.78 -19.00 -16.11
CA PHE A 597 -21.38 -20.33 -16.49
C PHE A 597 -20.21 -20.28 -17.47
N LEU A 598 -19.09 -20.90 -17.09
CA LEU A 598 -17.89 -21.03 -17.91
C LEU A 598 -17.59 -22.51 -18.16
N PRO A 599 -17.57 -22.98 -19.42
CA PRO A 599 -17.17 -24.34 -19.73
C PRO A 599 -15.76 -24.66 -19.21
N VAL A 600 -15.55 -25.94 -18.83
CA VAL A 600 -14.30 -26.36 -18.15
C VAL A 600 -13.05 -26.01 -18.98
N GLU A 601 -13.11 -26.18 -20.30
CA GLU A 601 -12.01 -25.89 -21.24
C GLU A 601 -11.67 -24.38 -21.37
N LYS A 602 -12.53 -23.50 -20.87
CA LYS A 602 -12.30 -22.05 -20.86
C LYS A 602 -11.83 -21.53 -19.49
N ARG A 603 -11.81 -22.40 -18.49
CA ARG A 603 -11.38 -22.01 -17.14
C ARG A 603 -9.86 -21.85 -17.07
N VAL A 604 -9.43 -20.82 -16.35
CA VAL A 604 -8.01 -20.55 -16.13
C VAL A 604 -7.54 -21.24 -14.84
N ARG A 605 -6.45 -21.98 -14.95
CA ARG A 605 -5.72 -22.52 -13.80
C ARG A 605 -4.32 -21.92 -13.84
N ILE A 606 -4.04 -20.98 -12.94
CA ILE A 606 -2.73 -20.30 -12.93
C ILE A 606 -1.68 -21.16 -12.23
N PHE A 607 -1.99 -21.70 -11.05
CA PHE A 607 -1.14 -22.60 -10.29
C PHE A 607 -1.90 -23.84 -9.83
#